data_42dea45405e82baeaa94af2129b71b4c
#
_entry.id   42dea45405e82baeaa94af2129b71b4c
#
_cell.length_a   1.000
_cell.length_b   1.000
_cell.length_c   1.000
_cell.angle_alpha   90.00
_cell.angle_beta   90.00
_cell.angle_gamma   90.00
#
_symmetry.space_group_name_H-M   'P 1'
#
loop_
_entity.id
_entity.type
_entity.pdbx_description
1 polymer ?
#
loop_
_entity_poly.entity_id
_entity_poly.type
_entity_poly.pdbx_seq_one_letter_code
_entity_poly.pdbx_strand_id
1 'polypeptide(L)'
;MERKGKLVRELVIIAVVAVAVVAVCLNIYSVITMRSIYKSMGEEELRAAAVQLADEVDNEYKGDWFVDSDGLLRKGGSMVAEKYEEQFDLLHEQTGIDYTLFIGPTRYVTTIYKAGTQEKVVGTDASDAVIAAVLNGGQDYFDSNVEIQGSKYYAYYIPIYGTKDDIQGMVFAGRSKGEFDSHIMSTTVKMILISIFFVVLVTVLGIVTDRKVSPVMQSIAQGLQDLAEGDL
;
A
#
# COMPACT_ATOMS: atom_id res chain seq x y z
N MET A 1 -8.69 56.57 -2.95
CA MET A 1 -9.01 55.72 -4.11
C MET A 1 -8.26 54.37 -4.14
N GLU A 2 -7.02 54.28 -3.74
CA GLU A 2 -6.22 53.06 -3.66
C GLU A 2 -6.76 51.93 -2.74
N ARG A 3 -7.50 52.29 -1.68
CA ARG A 3 -7.93 51.30 -0.66
C ARG A 3 -8.96 50.26 -1.14
N LYS A 4 -9.86 50.56 -2.07
CA LYS A 4 -10.97 49.66 -2.48
C LYS A 4 -10.52 48.60 -3.49
N GLY A 5 -9.67 48.95 -4.46
CA GLY A 5 -9.06 47.98 -5.37
C GLY A 5 -8.10 46.99 -4.65
N LYS A 6 -7.48 47.49 -3.55
CA LYS A 6 -6.66 46.68 -2.66
C LYS A 6 -7.48 45.60 -1.94
N LEU A 7 -8.71 45.90 -1.54
CA LEU A 7 -9.61 45.01 -0.80
C LEU A 7 -10.09 43.83 -1.65
N VAL A 8 -10.48 44.08 -2.92
CA VAL A 8 -10.87 42.96 -3.86
C VAL A 8 -9.68 42.05 -4.13
N ARG A 9 -8.49 42.61 -4.35
CA ARG A 9 -7.27 41.82 -4.54
C ARG A 9 -6.89 40.99 -3.31
N GLU A 10 -7.02 41.54 -2.12
CA GLU A 10 -6.79 40.82 -0.86
C GLU A 10 -7.77 39.68 -0.68
N LEU A 11 -9.05 39.86 -1.00
CA LEU A 11 -10.05 38.79 -0.97
C LEU A 11 -9.74 37.63 -1.96
N VAL A 12 -9.31 38.01 -3.17
CA VAL A 12 -8.88 36.99 -4.17
C VAL A 12 -7.67 36.21 -3.66
N ILE A 13 -6.67 36.88 -3.09
CA ILE A 13 -5.50 36.22 -2.52
C ILE A 13 -5.89 35.28 -1.39
N ILE A 14 -6.75 35.72 -0.48
CA ILE A 14 -7.24 34.87 0.62
C ILE A 14 -7.98 33.66 0.09
N ALA A 15 -8.85 33.82 -0.93
CA ALA A 15 -9.56 32.71 -1.54
C ALA A 15 -8.60 31.70 -2.19
N VAL A 16 -7.59 32.17 -2.93
CA VAL A 16 -6.59 31.30 -3.57
C VAL A 16 -5.78 30.53 -2.52
N VAL A 17 -5.32 31.23 -1.46
CA VAL A 17 -4.59 30.60 -0.35
C VAL A 17 -5.46 29.58 0.37
N ALA A 18 -6.72 29.89 0.65
CA ALA A 18 -7.64 28.95 1.28
C ALA A 18 -7.84 27.67 0.44
N VAL A 19 -8.06 27.83 -0.88
CA VAL A 19 -8.19 26.69 -1.79
C VAL A 19 -6.90 25.85 -1.84
N ALA A 20 -5.74 26.50 -1.88
CA ALA A 20 -4.46 25.81 -1.88
C ALA A 20 -4.23 25.02 -0.59
N VAL A 21 -4.54 25.60 0.57
CA VAL A 21 -4.43 24.91 1.87
C VAL A 21 -5.38 23.70 1.93
N VAL A 22 -6.64 23.87 1.53
CA VAL A 22 -7.61 22.76 1.49
C VAL A 22 -7.13 21.67 0.55
N ALA A 23 -6.61 22.01 -0.62
CA ALA A 23 -6.08 21.03 -1.58
C ALA A 23 -4.91 20.23 -0.99
N VAL A 24 -3.98 20.89 -0.30
CA VAL A 24 -2.85 20.22 0.37
C VAL A 24 -3.36 19.26 1.45
N CYS A 25 -4.28 19.72 2.31
CA CYS A 25 -4.85 18.90 3.38
C CYS A 25 -5.57 17.66 2.81
N LEU A 26 -6.36 17.82 1.75
CA LEU A 26 -7.06 16.70 1.10
C LEU A 26 -6.09 15.70 0.46
N ASN A 27 -5.02 16.17 -0.17
CA ASN A 27 -4.00 15.28 -0.74
C ASN A 27 -3.29 14.47 0.35
N ILE A 28 -2.89 15.10 1.47
CA ILE A 28 -2.27 14.41 2.60
C ILE A 28 -3.24 13.36 3.19
N TYR A 29 -4.48 13.77 3.46
CA TYR A 29 -5.51 12.87 3.98
C TYR A 29 -5.74 11.66 3.05
N SER A 30 -5.82 11.90 1.75
CA SER A 30 -6.00 10.84 0.76
C SER A 30 -4.86 9.83 0.75
N VAL A 31 -3.59 10.30 0.79
CA VAL A 31 -2.42 9.39 0.83
C VAL A 31 -2.43 8.53 2.10
N ILE A 32 -2.72 9.12 3.26
CA ILE A 32 -2.81 8.38 4.54
C ILE A 32 -3.90 7.33 4.46
N THR A 33 -5.09 7.71 3.99
CA THR A 33 -6.25 6.82 3.87
C THR A 33 -5.98 5.68 2.88
N MET A 34 -5.40 5.97 1.70
CA MET A 34 -5.02 4.95 0.74
C MET A 34 -4.05 3.93 1.34
N ARG A 35 -2.99 4.38 2.01
CA ARG A 35 -2.03 3.47 2.67
C ARG A 35 -2.71 2.57 3.70
N SER A 36 -3.63 3.11 4.49
CA SER A 36 -4.39 2.32 5.47
C SER A 36 -5.29 1.28 4.80
N ILE A 37 -6.00 1.66 3.74
CA ILE A 37 -6.87 0.75 2.98
C ILE A 37 -6.04 -0.36 2.34
N TYR A 38 -4.95 -0.03 1.64
CA TYR A 38 -4.10 -1.05 1.00
C TYR A 38 -3.47 -2.01 2.02
N LYS A 39 -3.10 -1.51 3.21
CA LYS A 39 -2.61 -2.39 4.28
C LYS A 39 -3.69 -3.37 4.74
N SER A 40 -4.91 -2.89 5.01
CA SER A 40 -6.02 -3.73 5.49
C SER A 40 -6.47 -4.74 4.42
N MET A 41 -6.61 -4.30 3.17
CA MET A 41 -6.97 -5.19 2.05
C MET A 41 -5.88 -6.24 1.80
N GLY A 42 -4.61 -5.82 1.84
CA GLY A 42 -3.47 -6.74 1.68
C GLY A 42 -3.41 -7.77 2.80
N GLU A 43 -3.70 -7.40 4.05
CA GLU A 43 -3.77 -8.33 5.17
C GLU A 43 -4.86 -9.39 4.97
N GLU A 44 -6.07 -8.99 4.58
CA GLU A 44 -7.18 -9.91 4.31
C GLU A 44 -6.91 -10.83 3.12
N GLU A 45 -6.36 -10.30 2.02
CA GLU A 45 -5.99 -11.07 0.83
C GLU A 45 -4.92 -12.12 1.16
N LEU A 46 -3.83 -11.70 1.84
CA LEU A 46 -2.73 -12.58 2.19
C LEU A 46 -3.14 -13.62 3.24
N ARG A 47 -4.02 -13.25 4.18
CA ARG A 47 -4.61 -14.20 5.11
C ARG A 47 -5.39 -15.29 4.36
N ALA A 48 -6.27 -14.89 3.45
CA ALA A 48 -7.06 -15.86 2.67
C ALA A 48 -6.15 -16.79 1.85
N ALA A 49 -5.12 -16.24 1.19
CA ALA A 49 -4.15 -17.01 0.43
C ALA A 49 -3.35 -17.97 1.30
N ALA A 50 -2.90 -17.53 2.48
CA ALA A 50 -2.15 -18.37 3.42
C ALA A 50 -3.02 -19.47 4.02
N VAL A 51 -4.29 -19.19 4.36
CA VAL A 51 -5.25 -20.21 4.86
C VAL A 51 -5.48 -21.26 3.80
N GLN A 52 -5.74 -20.85 2.56
CA GLN A 52 -5.93 -21.81 1.44
C GLN A 52 -4.69 -22.67 1.24
N LEU A 53 -3.50 -22.06 1.26
CA LEU A 53 -2.25 -22.79 1.10
C LEU A 53 -2.01 -23.77 2.25
N ALA A 54 -2.24 -23.36 3.52
CA ALA A 54 -2.12 -24.23 4.68
C ALA A 54 -3.04 -25.45 4.58
N ASP A 55 -4.31 -25.24 4.23
CA ASP A 55 -5.27 -26.32 4.05
C ASP A 55 -4.84 -27.29 2.93
N GLU A 56 -4.32 -26.78 1.84
CA GLU A 56 -3.85 -27.57 0.73
C GLU A 56 -2.63 -28.42 1.09
N VAL A 57 -1.59 -27.83 1.69
CA VAL A 57 -0.38 -28.55 2.09
C VAL A 57 -0.62 -29.54 3.24
N ASP A 58 -1.62 -29.29 4.09
CA ASP A 58 -1.95 -30.20 5.17
C ASP A 58 -2.83 -31.37 4.72
N ASN A 59 -3.72 -31.17 3.76
CA ASN A 59 -4.69 -32.19 3.36
C ASN A 59 -4.24 -33.07 2.17
N GLU A 60 -3.35 -32.61 1.31
CA GLU A 60 -2.96 -33.30 0.10
C GLU A 60 -2.18 -34.60 0.37
N TYR A 61 -1.26 -34.56 1.34
CA TYR A 61 -0.48 -35.73 1.76
C TYR A 61 -0.64 -35.93 3.27
N LYS A 62 -0.78 -37.19 3.69
CA LYS A 62 -0.89 -37.53 5.11
C LYS A 62 0.48 -37.86 5.68
N GLY A 63 0.66 -37.56 6.97
CA GLY A 63 1.89 -37.83 7.71
C GLY A 63 2.64 -36.55 8.09
N ASP A 64 3.74 -36.74 8.80
CA ASP A 64 4.55 -35.63 9.27
C ASP A 64 5.48 -35.08 8.18
N TRP A 65 5.82 -33.81 8.34
CA TRP A 65 6.82 -33.13 7.53
C TRP A 65 8.21 -33.46 8.04
N PHE A 66 9.13 -33.80 7.15
CA PHE A 66 10.54 -33.96 7.50
C PHE A 66 11.43 -33.75 6.26
N VAL A 67 12.72 -33.51 6.54
CA VAL A 67 13.76 -33.48 5.53
C VAL A 67 14.56 -34.75 5.68
N ASP A 68 14.68 -35.51 4.59
CA ASP A 68 15.41 -36.77 4.63
C ASP A 68 16.94 -36.58 4.63
N SER A 69 17.69 -37.73 4.66
CA SER A 69 19.15 -37.69 4.68
C SER A 69 19.79 -37.07 3.43
N ASP A 70 19.04 -36.99 2.34
CA ASP A 70 19.49 -36.43 1.07
C ASP A 70 19.11 -34.93 0.95
N GLY A 71 18.50 -34.37 2.00
CA GLY A 71 18.06 -32.98 2.04
C GLY A 71 16.74 -32.71 1.32
N LEU A 72 15.98 -33.77 0.97
CA LEU A 72 14.73 -33.65 0.24
C LEU A 72 13.55 -33.51 1.21
N LEU A 73 12.65 -32.58 0.89
CA LEU A 73 11.43 -32.35 1.66
C LEU A 73 10.42 -33.46 1.40
N ARG A 74 9.93 -34.07 2.48
CA ARG A 74 8.92 -35.13 2.48
C ARG A 74 7.74 -34.79 3.40
N LYS A 75 6.57 -35.31 3.01
CA LYS A 75 5.41 -35.42 3.91
C LYS A 75 4.97 -36.89 3.95
N GLY A 76 5.01 -37.51 5.12
CA GLY A 76 4.84 -38.93 5.27
C GLY A 76 5.85 -39.70 4.41
N GLY A 77 5.39 -40.55 3.51
CA GLY A 77 6.27 -41.31 2.59
C GLY A 77 6.52 -40.64 1.23
N SER A 78 5.90 -39.48 0.98
CA SER A 78 5.91 -38.84 -0.33
C SER A 78 6.97 -37.76 -0.43
N MET A 79 7.69 -37.70 -1.55
CA MET A 79 8.55 -36.56 -1.91
C MET A 79 7.66 -35.48 -2.52
N VAL A 80 7.74 -34.27 -1.96
CA VAL A 80 6.73 -33.22 -2.25
C VAL A 80 7.31 -31.91 -2.75
N ALA A 81 8.63 -31.73 -2.68
CA ALA A 81 9.29 -30.47 -3.02
C ALA A 81 8.99 -29.99 -4.44
N GLU A 82 9.27 -30.82 -5.46
CA GLU A 82 9.09 -30.47 -6.87
C GLU A 82 7.63 -30.10 -7.18
N LYS A 83 6.68 -30.86 -6.62
CA LYS A 83 5.26 -30.61 -6.85
C LYS A 83 4.82 -29.28 -6.28
N TYR A 84 5.22 -28.96 -5.05
CA TYR A 84 4.87 -27.67 -4.44
C TYR A 84 5.62 -26.50 -5.10
N GLU A 85 6.82 -26.71 -5.63
CA GLU A 85 7.49 -25.70 -6.44
C GLU A 85 6.69 -25.29 -7.67
N GLU A 86 6.26 -26.26 -8.47
CA GLU A 86 5.45 -26.02 -9.67
C GLU A 86 4.11 -25.37 -9.32
N GLN A 87 3.47 -25.85 -8.27
CA GLN A 87 2.17 -25.35 -7.81
C GLN A 87 2.25 -23.91 -7.29
N PHE A 88 3.26 -23.59 -6.48
CA PHE A 88 3.46 -22.25 -5.95
C PHE A 88 3.79 -21.27 -7.07
N ASP A 89 4.61 -21.66 -8.03
CA ASP A 89 4.92 -20.83 -9.20
C ASP A 89 3.65 -20.52 -10.01
N LEU A 90 2.78 -21.53 -10.23
CA LEU A 90 1.50 -21.33 -10.90
C LEU A 90 0.56 -20.39 -10.13
N LEU A 91 0.48 -20.56 -8.81
CA LEU A 91 -0.31 -19.66 -7.94
C LEU A 91 0.25 -18.23 -7.97
N HIS A 92 1.56 -18.08 -7.92
CA HIS A 92 2.21 -16.77 -8.03
C HIS A 92 1.90 -16.09 -9.37
N GLU A 93 1.99 -16.81 -10.49
CA GLU A 93 1.64 -16.26 -11.82
C GLU A 93 0.19 -15.80 -11.91
N GLN A 94 -0.73 -16.49 -11.24
CA GLN A 94 -2.16 -16.16 -11.26
C GLN A 94 -2.54 -15.01 -10.33
N THR A 95 -1.87 -14.89 -9.18
CA THR A 95 -2.27 -13.99 -8.08
C THR A 95 -1.33 -12.81 -7.87
N GLY A 96 -0.06 -12.93 -8.31
CA GLY A 96 1.01 -12.01 -7.96
C GLY A 96 1.41 -12.07 -6.47
N ILE A 97 0.95 -13.10 -5.74
CA ILE A 97 1.32 -13.34 -4.34
C ILE A 97 2.53 -14.26 -4.33
N ASP A 98 3.52 -13.95 -3.51
CA ASP A 98 4.62 -14.85 -3.23
C ASP A 98 4.23 -15.86 -2.16
N TYR A 99 4.57 -17.13 -2.40
CA TYR A 99 4.29 -18.24 -1.51
C TYR A 99 5.57 -18.88 -1.00
N THR A 100 5.53 -19.34 0.24
CA THR A 100 6.66 -20.08 0.83
C THR A 100 6.16 -21.14 1.80
N LEU A 101 6.80 -22.29 1.77
CA LEU A 101 6.69 -23.35 2.77
C LEU A 101 7.97 -23.39 3.60
N PHE A 102 7.83 -23.24 4.90
CA PHE A 102 8.90 -23.41 5.89
C PHE A 102 8.71 -24.73 6.65
N ILE A 103 9.81 -25.43 6.90
CA ILE A 103 9.85 -26.55 7.84
C ILE A 103 10.71 -26.12 9.01
N GLY A 104 10.11 -26.13 10.20
CA GLY A 104 10.67 -25.36 11.29
C GLY A 104 10.84 -23.90 10.87
N PRO A 105 11.95 -23.25 11.17
CA PRO A 105 12.21 -21.87 10.77
C PRO A 105 12.68 -21.71 9.31
N THR A 106 13.10 -22.81 8.65
CA THR A 106 13.86 -22.77 7.40
C THR A 106 12.95 -22.85 6.18
N ARG A 107 13.21 -22.00 5.18
CA ARG A 107 12.49 -21.92 3.90
C ARG A 107 12.90 -23.05 2.96
N TYR A 108 11.97 -23.89 2.55
CA TYR A 108 12.22 -25.03 1.65
C TYR A 108 11.66 -24.83 0.25
N VAL A 109 10.43 -24.40 0.12
CA VAL A 109 9.80 -24.09 -1.17
C VAL A 109 9.43 -22.62 -1.18
N THR A 110 9.72 -21.91 -2.27
CA THR A 110 9.37 -20.48 -2.37
C THR A 110 9.29 -20.03 -3.82
N THR A 111 8.47 -19.02 -4.06
CA THR A 111 8.43 -18.28 -5.34
C THR A 111 9.39 -17.09 -5.37
N ILE A 112 9.99 -16.74 -4.24
CA ILE A 112 10.85 -15.56 -4.13
C ILE A 112 12.24 -15.85 -4.65
N TYR A 113 12.76 -15.00 -5.53
CA TYR A 113 14.09 -15.09 -6.10
C TYR A 113 15.10 -14.22 -5.34
N LYS A 114 16.36 -14.64 -5.31
CA LYS A 114 17.47 -13.80 -4.86
C LYS A 114 17.61 -12.59 -5.79
N ALA A 115 17.86 -11.43 -5.21
CA ALA A 115 17.95 -10.19 -5.96
C ALA A 115 18.97 -10.29 -7.13
N GLY A 116 18.49 -10.01 -8.34
CA GLY A 116 19.32 -10.02 -9.56
C GLY A 116 19.73 -11.40 -10.08
N THR A 117 19.12 -12.49 -9.58
CA THR A 117 19.42 -13.86 -10.02
C THR A 117 18.16 -14.62 -10.43
N GLN A 118 18.35 -15.83 -10.97
CA GLN A 118 17.27 -16.81 -11.24
C GLN A 118 17.20 -17.89 -10.15
N GLU A 119 17.89 -17.72 -9.03
CA GLU A 119 17.89 -18.68 -7.94
C GLU A 119 16.83 -18.29 -6.88
N LYS A 120 16.04 -19.27 -6.45
CA LYS A 120 15.07 -19.10 -5.36
C LYS A 120 15.75 -18.95 -4.01
N VAL A 121 15.13 -18.21 -3.10
CA VAL A 121 15.65 -17.94 -1.74
C VAL A 121 15.30 -19.12 -0.83
N VAL A 122 15.98 -20.25 -1.00
CA VAL A 122 15.82 -21.44 -0.14
C VAL A 122 16.92 -21.52 0.91
N GLY A 123 16.70 -22.26 1.98
CA GLY A 123 17.68 -22.50 3.05
C GLY A 123 17.90 -21.31 3.97
N THR A 124 17.04 -20.30 3.94
CA THR A 124 17.10 -19.13 4.85
C THR A 124 16.03 -19.24 5.91
N ASP A 125 16.31 -18.76 7.13
CA ASP A 125 15.37 -18.79 8.22
C ASP A 125 14.45 -17.57 8.22
N ALA A 126 13.26 -17.75 8.81
CA ALA A 126 12.35 -16.66 9.12
C ALA A 126 12.94 -15.78 10.25
N SER A 127 12.41 -14.56 10.39
CA SER A 127 12.83 -13.65 11.47
C SER A 127 12.45 -14.17 12.85
N ASP A 128 13.20 -13.75 13.88
CA ASP A 128 12.92 -14.15 15.28
C ASP A 128 11.49 -13.81 15.71
N ALA A 129 10.93 -12.71 15.24
CA ALA A 129 9.55 -12.30 15.54
C ALA A 129 8.52 -13.29 14.96
N VAL A 130 8.73 -13.75 13.73
CA VAL A 130 7.89 -14.77 13.08
C VAL A 130 8.02 -16.10 13.79
N ILE A 131 9.24 -16.53 14.10
CA ILE A 131 9.51 -17.78 14.84
C ILE A 131 8.79 -17.76 16.19
N ALA A 132 8.91 -16.66 16.93
CA ALA A 132 8.29 -16.52 18.25
C ALA A 132 6.76 -16.57 18.19
N ALA A 133 6.15 -15.90 17.22
CA ALA A 133 4.69 -15.83 17.09
C ALA A 133 4.10 -17.14 16.53
N VAL A 134 4.69 -17.67 15.45
CA VAL A 134 4.09 -18.76 14.69
C VAL A 134 4.56 -20.12 15.21
N LEU A 135 5.87 -20.35 15.27
CA LEU A 135 6.39 -21.68 15.65
C LEU A 135 6.31 -21.93 17.16
N ASN A 136 6.59 -20.92 17.98
CA ASN A 136 6.56 -21.08 19.44
C ASN A 136 5.18 -20.74 20.02
N GLY A 137 4.47 -19.77 19.44
CA GLY A 137 3.18 -19.29 19.92
C GLY A 137 1.96 -19.95 19.27
N GLY A 138 2.13 -20.64 18.16
CA GLY A 138 1.03 -21.28 17.41
C GLY A 138 -0.02 -20.30 16.89
N GLN A 139 0.37 -19.05 16.65
CA GLN A 139 -0.54 -18.00 16.21
C GLN A 139 -0.27 -17.61 14.76
N ASP A 140 -1.33 -17.28 14.06
CA ASP A 140 -1.20 -16.57 12.79
C ASP A 140 -0.49 -15.24 13.01
N TYR A 141 0.36 -14.84 12.06
CA TYR A 141 1.13 -13.62 12.21
C TYR A 141 1.14 -12.80 10.91
N PHE A 142 0.71 -11.55 11.01
CA PHE A 142 0.82 -10.57 9.94
C PHE A 142 1.92 -9.56 10.25
N ASP A 143 2.84 -9.39 9.30
CA ASP A 143 3.82 -8.30 9.35
C ASP A 143 3.72 -7.44 8.08
N SER A 144 3.54 -6.16 8.32
CA SER A 144 3.43 -5.19 7.24
C SER A 144 4.79 -4.64 6.77
N ASN A 145 5.91 -5.16 7.25
CA ASN A 145 7.22 -4.57 6.95
C ASN A 145 8.37 -5.59 6.95
N VAL A 146 8.08 -6.84 6.57
CA VAL A 146 9.12 -7.86 6.41
C VAL A 146 10.08 -7.44 5.30
N GLU A 147 11.37 -7.57 5.54
CA GLU A 147 12.40 -7.34 4.53
C GLU A 147 12.92 -8.69 4.00
N ILE A 148 12.75 -8.92 2.69
CA ILE A 148 13.22 -10.12 2.01
C ILE A 148 14.04 -9.64 0.80
N GLN A 149 15.32 -10.00 0.74
CA GLN A 149 16.24 -9.65 -0.35
C GLN A 149 16.26 -8.14 -0.68
N GLY A 150 16.21 -7.27 0.36
CA GLY A 150 16.21 -5.81 0.21
C GLY A 150 14.86 -5.22 -0.21
N SER A 151 13.83 -6.03 -0.43
CA SER A 151 12.47 -5.58 -0.72
C SER A 151 11.58 -5.71 0.51
N LYS A 152 10.71 -4.72 0.70
CA LYS A 152 9.72 -4.75 1.78
C LYS A 152 8.45 -5.45 1.34
N TYR A 153 7.90 -6.28 2.23
CA TYR A 153 6.70 -7.08 2.00
C TYR A 153 5.61 -6.82 3.03
N TYR A 154 4.37 -6.97 2.60
CA TYR A 154 3.28 -7.40 3.45
C TYR A 154 3.31 -8.92 3.48
N ALA A 155 3.27 -9.53 4.66
CA ALA A 155 3.44 -10.95 4.83
C ALA A 155 2.47 -11.53 5.87
N TYR A 156 1.85 -12.65 5.55
CA TYR A 156 1.00 -13.41 6.45
C TYR A 156 1.57 -14.81 6.61
N TYR A 157 1.64 -15.28 7.84
CA TYR A 157 2.19 -16.59 8.20
C TYR A 157 1.14 -17.38 8.97
N ILE A 158 1.02 -18.68 8.67
CA ILE A 158 0.14 -19.62 9.35
C ILE A 158 0.94 -20.86 9.72
N PRO A 159 0.82 -21.37 10.98
CA PRO A 159 1.47 -22.60 11.37
C PRO A 159 0.89 -23.82 10.65
N ILE A 160 1.74 -24.79 10.33
CA ILE A 160 1.32 -26.11 9.85
C ILE A 160 1.64 -27.16 10.91
N TYR A 161 0.75 -28.14 11.06
CA TYR A 161 0.78 -29.10 12.14
C TYR A 161 1.13 -30.50 11.67
N GLY A 162 1.78 -31.26 12.52
CA GLY A 162 2.03 -32.67 12.34
C GLY A 162 0.90 -33.56 12.85
N THR A 163 1.09 -34.88 12.76
CA THR A 163 0.10 -35.88 13.18
C THR A 163 -0.17 -35.89 14.70
N LYS A 164 0.69 -35.24 15.49
CA LYS A 164 0.56 -35.12 16.97
C LYS A 164 0.13 -33.75 17.42
N ASP A 165 -0.41 -32.94 16.52
CA ASP A 165 -0.76 -31.53 16.76
C ASP A 165 0.46 -30.67 17.15
N ASP A 166 1.67 -31.11 16.83
CA ASP A 166 2.90 -30.33 16.99
C ASP A 166 3.14 -29.45 15.75
N ILE A 167 3.66 -28.23 15.98
CA ILE A 167 3.96 -27.30 14.88
C ILE A 167 5.25 -27.76 14.18
N GLN A 168 5.15 -28.12 12.92
CA GLN A 168 6.27 -28.62 12.13
C GLN A 168 6.86 -27.57 11.20
N GLY A 169 6.13 -26.49 10.95
CA GLY A 169 6.55 -25.43 10.07
C GLY A 169 5.49 -24.36 9.95
N MET A 170 5.54 -23.64 8.85
CA MET A 170 4.56 -22.60 8.53
C MET A 170 4.49 -22.35 7.02
N VAL A 171 3.35 -21.90 6.56
CA VAL A 171 3.18 -21.32 5.23
C VAL A 171 3.26 -19.80 5.29
N PHE A 172 3.69 -19.20 4.22
CA PHE A 172 3.78 -17.77 4.02
C PHE A 172 3.06 -17.40 2.73
N ALA A 173 2.27 -16.34 2.79
CA ALA A 173 1.79 -15.60 1.64
C ALA A 173 2.26 -14.14 1.78
N GLY A 174 2.88 -13.60 0.74
CA GLY A 174 3.43 -12.25 0.78
C GLY A 174 3.30 -11.50 -0.52
N ARG A 175 3.28 -10.16 -0.44
CA ARG A 175 3.30 -9.29 -1.61
C ARG A 175 4.28 -8.14 -1.41
N SER A 176 5.09 -7.87 -2.43
CA SER A 176 6.03 -6.76 -2.41
C SER A 176 5.30 -5.41 -2.27
N LYS A 177 5.75 -4.58 -1.34
CA LYS A 177 5.23 -3.22 -1.18
C LYS A 177 5.48 -2.32 -2.39
N GLY A 178 6.51 -2.61 -3.19
CA GLY A 178 6.83 -1.83 -4.36
C GLY A 178 5.68 -1.74 -5.37
N GLU A 179 4.87 -2.79 -5.49
CA GLU A 179 3.68 -2.79 -6.35
C GLU A 179 2.63 -1.81 -5.85
N PHE A 180 2.30 -1.86 -4.56
CA PHE A 180 1.35 -0.94 -3.94
C PHE A 180 1.84 0.50 -3.96
N ASP A 181 3.12 0.72 -3.65
CA ASP A 181 3.72 2.06 -3.62
C ASP A 181 3.68 2.71 -5.01
N SER A 182 3.86 1.95 -6.09
CA SER A 182 3.78 2.46 -7.46
C SER A 182 2.35 2.94 -7.81
N HIS A 183 1.32 2.19 -7.42
CA HIS A 183 -0.08 2.57 -7.60
C HIS A 183 -0.46 3.81 -6.78
N ILE A 184 -0.04 3.86 -5.51
CA ILE A 184 -0.24 5.02 -4.63
C ILE A 184 0.45 6.25 -5.22
N MET A 185 1.69 6.13 -5.67
CA MET A 185 2.46 7.22 -6.27
C MET A 185 1.77 7.75 -7.54
N SER A 186 1.38 6.88 -8.46
CA SER A 186 0.68 7.25 -9.68
C SER A 186 -0.63 8.02 -9.39
N THR A 187 -1.43 7.52 -8.45
CA THR A 187 -2.68 8.17 -8.05
C THR A 187 -2.42 9.51 -7.36
N THR A 188 -1.43 9.56 -6.47
CA THR A 188 -1.03 10.80 -5.77
C THR A 188 -0.59 11.88 -6.76
N VAL A 189 0.23 11.54 -7.76
CA VAL A 189 0.64 12.50 -8.80
C VAL A 189 -0.56 13.04 -9.57
N LYS A 190 -1.52 12.19 -9.97
CA LYS A 190 -2.75 12.63 -10.65
C LYS A 190 -3.57 13.59 -9.78
N MET A 191 -3.70 13.31 -8.50
CA MET A 191 -4.43 14.17 -7.55
C MET A 191 -3.74 15.53 -7.38
N ILE A 192 -2.42 15.57 -7.29
CA ILE A 192 -1.64 16.82 -7.22
C ILE A 192 -1.86 17.64 -8.49
N LEU A 193 -1.79 17.04 -9.68
CA LEU A 193 -2.02 17.73 -10.95
C LEU A 193 -3.43 18.33 -11.02
N ILE A 194 -4.45 17.58 -10.60
CA ILE A 194 -5.83 18.07 -10.52
C ILE A 194 -5.93 19.23 -9.53
N SER A 195 -5.29 19.15 -8.38
CA SER A 195 -5.28 20.22 -7.38
C SER A 195 -4.63 21.51 -7.92
N ILE A 196 -3.50 21.38 -8.61
CA ILE A 196 -2.82 22.51 -9.27
C ILE A 196 -3.74 23.16 -10.30
N PHE A 197 -4.41 22.34 -11.13
CA PHE A 197 -5.36 22.84 -12.12
C PHE A 197 -6.47 23.68 -11.48
N PHE A 198 -7.07 23.23 -10.37
CA PHE A 198 -8.10 23.99 -9.68
C PHE A 198 -7.58 25.28 -9.05
N VAL A 199 -6.39 25.27 -8.47
CA VAL A 199 -5.75 26.48 -7.93
C VAL A 199 -5.52 27.53 -9.04
N VAL A 200 -5.00 27.09 -10.18
CA VAL A 200 -4.82 27.96 -11.37
C VAL A 200 -6.16 28.50 -11.86
N LEU A 201 -7.17 27.64 -11.98
CA LEU A 201 -8.51 28.04 -12.40
C LEU A 201 -9.11 29.12 -11.49
N VAL A 202 -9.07 28.92 -10.18
CA VAL A 202 -9.56 29.91 -9.18
C VAL A 202 -8.77 31.20 -9.27
N THR A 203 -7.46 31.13 -9.48
CA THR A 203 -6.60 32.31 -9.64
C THR A 203 -7.00 33.11 -10.88
N VAL A 204 -7.18 32.45 -12.02
CA VAL A 204 -7.60 33.10 -13.27
C VAL A 204 -8.99 33.72 -13.14
N LEU A 205 -9.96 33.00 -12.56
CA LEU A 205 -11.30 33.53 -12.30
C LEU A 205 -11.25 34.73 -11.36
N GLY A 206 -10.43 34.69 -10.33
CA GLY A 206 -10.21 35.82 -9.40
C GLY A 206 -9.66 37.06 -10.11
N ILE A 207 -8.65 36.90 -10.97
CA ILE A 207 -8.08 38.00 -11.76
C ILE A 207 -9.13 38.58 -12.73
N VAL A 208 -9.92 37.74 -13.41
CA VAL A 208 -10.97 38.19 -14.32
C VAL A 208 -12.06 38.96 -13.56
N THR A 209 -12.44 38.48 -12.37
CA THR A 209 -13.43 39.14 -11.51
C THR A 209 -12.91 40.50 -11.02
N ASP A 210 -11.66 40.56 -10.56
CA ASP A 210 -11.04 41.81 -10.13
C ASP A 210 -11.05 42.86 -11.26
N ARG A 211 -10.65 42.45 -12.47
CA ARG A 211 -10.65 43.35 -13.65
C ARG A 211 -12.04 43.86 -14.09
N LYS A 212 -13.09 43.09 -13.84
CA LYS A 212 -14.47 43.44 -14.25
C LYS A 212 -15.18 44.22 -13.11
N VAL A 213 -15.02 43.85 -11.86
CA VAL A 213 -15.78 44.37 -10.74
C VAL A 213 -15.13 45.63 -10.17
N SER A 214 -13.81 45.71 -10.15
CA SER A 214 -13.08 46.83 -9.58
C SER A 214 -13.42 48.19 -10.24
N PRO A 215 -13.48 48.32 -11.61
CA PRO A 215 -13.86 49.63 -12.22
C PRO A 215 -15.34 50.01 -12.00
N VAL A 216 -16.25 49.01 -11.96
CA VAL A 216 -17.68 49.24 -11.71
C VAL A 216 -17.88 49.77 -10.27
N MET A 217 -17.23 49.17 -9.28
CA MET A 217 -17.27 49.64 -7.91
C MET A 217 -16.66 51.05 -7.73
N GLN A 218 -15.61 51.37 -8.48
CA GLN A 218 -15.02 52.71 -8.48
C GLN A 218 -15.98 53.74 -9.06
N SER A 219 -16.66 53.46 -10.19
CA SER A 219 -17.64 54.34 -10.79
C SER A 219 -18.85 54.60 -9.89
N ILE A 220 -19.39 53.57 -9.23
CA ILE A 220 -20.47 53.71 -8.26
C ILE A 220 -20.01 54.55 -7.05
N ALA A 221 -18.81 54.34 -6.55
CA ALA A 221 -18.28 55.08 -5.39
C ALA A 221 -18.04 56.55 -5.74
N GLN A 222 -17.60 56.86 -6.95
CA GLN A 222 -17.48 58.24 -7.44
C GLN A 222 -18.85 58.93 -7.55
N GLY A 223 -19.81 58.27 -8.20
CA GLY A 223 -21.16 58.83 -8.31
C GLY A 223 -21.87 59.10 -6.99
N LEU A 224 -21.60 58.27 -5.94
CA LEU A 224 -22.09 58.48 -4.59
C LEU A 224 -21.38 59.65 -3.90
N GLN A 225 -20.09 59.88 -4.18
CA GLN A 225 -19.32 60.95 -3.64
C GLN A 225 -19.73 62.29 -4.28
N ASP A 226 -19.91 62.32 -5.60
CA ASP A 226 -20.39 63.50 -6.36
C ASP A 226 -21.80 63.92 -5.86
N LEU A 227 -22.68 62.93 -5.61
CA LEU A 227 -23.99 63.18 -5.00
C LEU A 227 -23.90 63.72 -3.55
N ALA A 228 -22.92 63.28 -2.73
CA ALA A 228 -22.74 63.73 -1.37
C ALA A 228 -22.12 65.14 -1.27
N GLU A 229 -21.33 65.54 -2.28
CA GLU A 229 -20.70 66.86 -2.37
C GLU A 229 -21.63 67.90 -3.04
N GLY A 230 -22.80 67.49 -3.56
CA GLY A 230 -23.82 68.41 -4.09
C GLY A 230 -23.54 68.90 -5.51
N ASP A 231 -22.61 68.30 -6.22
CA ASP A 231 -22.35 68.55 -7.63
C ASP A 231 -23.29 67.63 -8.48
N LEU A 232 -24.42 68.23 -8.90
CA LEU A 232 -25.34 67.66 -9.87
C LEU A 232 -25.07 68.30 -11.23
#